data_0c702811cc4abb9ba048dfa1258fbcc8
#
_entry.id   0c702811cc4abb9ba048dfa1258fbcc8
#
_cell.length_a   1.000
_cell.length_b   1.000
_cell.length_c   1.000
_cell.angle_alpha   90.00
_cell.angle_beta   90.00
_cell.angle_gamma   90.00
#
_symmetry.space_group_name_H-M   'P 1'
#
loop_
_entity.id
_entity.type
_entity.pdbx_description
1 polymer ?
#
loop_
_entity_poly.entity_id
_entity_poly.type
_entity_poly.pdbx_seq_one_letter_code
_entity_poly.pdbx_strand_id
1 'polypeptide(L)'
;MENFRFILEPYNRHQRNRYTCPSCGKHREFTRYIDTQGAISFPEYVGKCNRINNCGYHYTPAMYFDEHPECKEYNKSFPIVKDKKPVVYHPKLPPVRRHTDTSFIPDEIMQQTMKCYEQNNLFLYLANHLGYESALRLMKTYHVGTARKWENATVFWQTDISGKIRTGKIMQYNAKTGKRIKEPYAHVSWVHTELDIPEFHLQQCYFGEHLLYNSRKPVAIVESEKTAIIASFYIPMQLFRKSRQTLVFNKF
;
A
#
# COMPACT_ATOMS: atom_id res chain seq x y z
N MET A 1 -15.62 23.77 -1.38
CA MET A 1 -15.07 22.65 -0.57
C MET A 1 -16.14 22.27 0.45
N GLU A 2 -16.65 21.06 0.38
CA GLU A 2 -17.60 20.58 1.38
C GLU A 2 -16.88 20.49 2.73
N ASN A 3 -17.29 21.30 3.70
CA ASN A 3 -16.76 21.25 5.04
C ASN A 3 -17.45 20.11 5.79
N PHE A 4 -16.80 18.97 5.88
CA PHE A 4 -17.26 17.88 6.73
C PHE A 4 -17.20 18.29 8.21
N ARG A 5 -18.27 18.02 8.97
CA ARG A 5 -18.32 18.30 10.39
C ARG A 5 -17.32 17.42 11.19
N PHE A 6 -17.28 16.13 10.88
CA PHE A 6 -16.38 15.18 11.54
C PHE A 6 -15.19 14.90 10.67
N ILE A 7 -14.00 15.30 11.13
CA ILE A 7 -12.74 15.15 10.39
C ILE A 7 -11.70 14.43 11.25
N LEU A 8 -10.72 13.82 10.59
CA LEU A 8 -9.52 13.37 11.30
C LEU A 8 -8.73 14.58 11.77
N GLU A 9 -8.31 14.55 13.04
CA GLU A 9 -7.58 15.64 13.67
C GLU A 9 -6.35 16.05 12.84
N PRO A 10 -6.26 17.32 12.38
CA PRO A 10 -5.10 17.81 11.63
C PRO A 10 -3.81 17.67 12.44
N TYR A 11 -2.72 17.28 11.78
CA TYR A 11 -1.45 17.13 12.48
C TYR A 11 -0.94 18.47 13.01
N ASN A 12 -0.73 18.55 14.32
CA ASN A 12 -0.10 19.68 14.98
C ASN A 12 1.30 19.29 15.49
N ARG A 13 2.34 19.86 14.89
CA ARG A 13 3.73 19.55 15.23
C ARG A 13 4.08 19.91 16.67
N HIS A 14 3.47 20.96 17.25
CA HIS A 14 3.72 21.41 18.62
C HIS A 14 3.05 20.51 19.67
N GLN A 15 1.84 20.03 19.38
CA GLN A 15 1.07 19.17 20.30
C GLN A 15 1.35 17.68 20.09
N ARG A 16 2.06 17.32 19.01
CA ARG A 16 2.37 15.92 18.65
C ARG A 16 1.14 15.01 18.69
N ASN A 17 0.00 15.50 18.18
CA ASN A 17 -1.32 14.88 18.23
C ASN A 17 -1.44 13.63 17.35
N ARG A 18 -0.59 12.65 17.59
CA ARG A 18 -0.69 11.29 17.07
C ARG A 18 -0.60 10.33 18.24
N TYR A 19 -1.54 9.41 18.29
CA TYR A 19 -1.84 8.60 19.46
C TYR A 19 -1.40 7.15 19.23
N THR A 20 -1.45 6.35 20.29
CA THR A 20 -1.26 4.91 20.23
C THR A 20 -2.48 4.27 19.59
N CYS A 21 -2.29 3.42 18.59
CA CYS A 21 -3.40 2.71 17.96
C CYS A 21 -4.01 1.69 18.92
N PRO A 22 -5.33 1.73 19.18
CA PRO A 22 -5.99 0.79 20.09
C PRO A 22 -5.97 -0.66 19.61
N SER A 23 -5.80 -0.88 18.29
CA SER A 23 -5.78 -2.22 17.71
C SER A 23 -4.39 -2.84 17.68
N CYS A 24 -3.37 -2.13 17.18
CA CYS A 24 -2.03 -2.71 17.01
C CYS A 24 -1.00 -2.23 18.04
N GLY A 25 -1.37 -1.36 18.98
CA GLY A 25 -0.50 -0.86 20.04
C GLY A 25 0.67 0.02 19.58
N LYS A 26 0.74 0.38 18.30
CA LYS A 26 1.86 1.22 17.80
C LYS A 26 1.67 2.67 18.20
N HIS A 27 2.72 3.23 18.83
CA HIS A 27 2.76 4.63 19.22
C HIS A 27 2.81 5.56 18.00
N ARG A 28 2.11 6.70 18.10
CA ARG A 28 2.07 7.77 17.08
C ARG A 28 1.55 7.33 15.70
N GLU A 29 0.80 6.25 15.65
CA GLU A 29 0.24 5.70 14.42
C GLU A 29 -1.29 5.78 14.38
N PHE A 30 -1.88 6.58 15.25
CA PHE A 30 -3.34 6.72 15.32
C PHE A 30 -3.75 8.19 15.28
N THR A 31 -4.77 8.49 14.48
CA THR A 31 -5.39 9.82 14.35
C THR A 31 -6.84 9.72 14.78
N ARG A 32 -7.26 10.54 15.73
CA ARG A 32 -8.64 10.58 16.24
C ARG A 32 -9.55 11.39 15.31
N TYR A 33 -10.84 11.12 15.36
CA TYR A 33 -11.84 12.01 14.80
C TYR A 33 -12.18 13.13 15.78
N ILE A 34 -12.41 14.33 15.23
CA ILE A 34 -12.87 15.50 15.97
C ILE A 34 -14.14 16.06 15.33
N ASP A 35 -14.99 16.66 16.15
CA ASP A 35 -16.12 17.49 15.70
C ASP A 35 -15.64 18.93 15.52
N THR A 36 -15.68 19.45 14.30
CA THR A 36 -15.26 20.83 13.99
C THR A 36 -16.16 21.88 14.65
N GLN A 37 -17.37 21.49 15.05
CA GLN A 37 -18.31 22.35 15.78
C GLN A 37 -18.15 22.26 17.30
N GLY A 38 -17.32 21.32 17.80
CA GLY A 38 -17.04 21.15 19.23
C GLY A 38 -18.21 20.64 20.07
N ALA A 39 -19.31 20.19 19.45
CA ALA A 39 -20.50 19.72 20.16
C ALA A 39 -20.37 18.28 20.67
N ILE A 40 -19.54 17.46 20.02
CA ILE A 40 -19.35 16.04 20.34
C ILE A 40 -17.87 15.76 20.60
N SER A 41 -17.57 15.17 21.74
CA SER A 41 -16.25 14.62 22.04
C SER A 41 -16.27 13.12 21.84
N PHE A 42 -15.58 12.64 20.83
CA PHE A 42 -15.48 11.20 20.58
C PHE A 42 -14.55 10.52 21.58
N PRO A 43 -14.86 9.26 21.95
CA PRO A 43 -13.92 8.43 22.70
C PRO A 43 -12.59 8.24 21.97
N GLU A 44 -11.54 7.96 22.74
CA GLU A 44 -10.17 7.85 22.24
C GLU A 44 -9.94 6.81 21.17
N TYR A 45 -10.83 5.84 21.01
CA TYR A 45 -10.77 4.79 20.01
C TYR A 45 -11.44 5.16 18.67
N VAL A 46 -12.19 6.26 18.61
CA VAL A 46 -12.83 6.72 17.36
C VAL A 46 -11.79 7.42 16.51
N GLY A 47 -11.33 6.73 15.48
CA GLY A 47 -10.21 7.23 14.68
C GLY A 47 -9.70 6.22 13.66
N LYS A 48 -8.55 6.52 13.09
CA LYS A 48 -7.93 5.75 12.03
C LYS A 48 -6.45 5.49 12.31
N CYS A 49 -6.04 4.23 12.16
CA CYS A 49 -4.63 3.89 12.17
C CYS A 49 -3.95 4.32 10.86
N ASN A 50 -2.82 5.02 10.96
CA ASN A 50 -2.04 5.46 9.80
C ASN A 50 -1.37 4.29 9.08
N ARG A 51 -1.27 3.13 9.73
CA ARG A 51 -0.73 1.88 9.17
C ARG A 51 -1.83 1.09 8.45
N ILE A 52 -2.38 1.68 7.39
CA ILE A 52 -3.55 1.15 6.66
C ILE A 52 -3.33 -0.31 6.20
N ASN A 53 -2.16 -0.62 5.65
CA ASN A 53 -1.86 -1.93 5.07
C ASN A 53 -1.49 -3.01 6.11
N ASN A 54 -1.16 -2.61 7.35
CA ASN A 54 -0.66 -3.54 8.38
C ASN A 54 -1.62 -3.72 9.55
N CYS A 55 -2.45 -2.71 9.82
CA CYS A 55 -3.41 -2.71 10.91
C CYS A 55 -4.83 -2.54 10.40
N GLY A 56 -5.05 -1.58 9.49
CA GLY A 56 -6.34 -1.31 8.87
C GLY A 56 -7.41 -0.77 9.83
N TYR A 57 -7.10 -0.57 11.11
CA TYR A 57 -8.09 -0.08 12.07
C TYR A 57 -8.64 1.28 11.65
N HIS A 58 -9.94 1.33 11.46
CA HIS A 58 -10.67 2.54 11.12
C HIS A 58 -12.06 2.48 11.75
N TYR A 59 -12.25 3.16 12.88
CA TYR A 59 -13.53 3.29 13.55
C TYR A 59 -14.06 4.69 13.30
N THR A 60 -15.12 4.77 12.50
CA THR A 60 -15.64 6.05 12.01
C THR A 60 -16.68 6.64 12.97
N PRO A 61 -16.96 7.97 12.92
CA PRO A 61 -18.07 8.58 13.61
C PRO A 61 -19.43 7.93 13.28
N ALA A 62 -19.62 7.48 12.05
CA ALA A 62 -20.85 6.78 11.66
C ALA A 62 -21.03 5.47 12.43
N MET A 63 -19.96 4.66 12.52
CA MET A 63 -19.97 3.41 13.31
C MET A 63 -20.26 3.71 14.79
N TYR A 64 -19.65 4.77 15.33
CA TYR A 64 -19.90 5.19 16.70
C TYR A 64 -21.38 5.52 16.94
N PHE A 65 -22.01 6.30 16.06
CA PHE A 65 -23.42 6.64 16.17
C PHE A 65 -24.36 5.46 15.92
N ASP A 66 -23.95 4.46 15.17
CA ASP A 66 -24.74 3.25 14.96
C ASP A 66 -24.76 2.36 16.20
N GLU A 67 -23.65 2.30 16.94
CA GLU A 67 -23.55 1.58 18.20
C GLU A 67 -24.10 2.38 19.40
N HIS A 68 -24.22 3.71 19.28
CA HIS A 68 -24.71 4.64 20.30
C HIS A 68 -25.85 5.50 19.77
N PRO A 69 -27.06 4.91 19.55
CA PRO A 69 -28.22 5.64 19.02
C PRO A 69 -28.63 6.85 19.86
N GLU A 70 -28.40 6.79 21.18
CA GLU A 70 -28.61 7.89 22.12
C GLU A 70 -27.80 9.14 21.80
N CYS A 71 -26.65 8.98 21.12
CA CYS A 71 -25.83 10.09 20.67
C CYS A 71 -26.33 10.71 19.35
N LYS A 72 -27.22 10.04 18.61
CA LYS A 72 -27.83 10.58 17.37
C LYS A 72 -28.80 11.72 17.65
N GLU A 73 -29.48 11.73 18.80
CA GLU A 73 -30.41 12.80 19.22
C GLU A 73 -29.67 14.08 19.60
N TYR A 74 -28.43 14.02 20.05
CA TYR A 74 -27.58 15.18 20.30
C TYR A 74 -27.24 16.02 19.05
N ASN A 75 -27.60 15.57 17.89
CA ASN A 75 -27.47 16.34 16.64
C ASN A 75 -28.55 17.42 16.47
N LYS A 76 -29.56 17.48 17.39
CA LYS A 76 -30.72 18.38 17.29
C LYS A 76 -30.84 19.40 18.41
N SER A 77 -29.73 19.87 18.97
CA SER A 77 -29.73 20.90 20.04
C SER A 77 -29.87 20.38 21.47
N PHE A 78 -28.75 20.45 22.25
CA PHE A 78 -28.85 20.63 23.68
C PHE A 78 -27.56 21.18 24.34
N PRO A 79 -27.64 21.93 25.45
CA PRO A 79 -26.51 22.54 26.10
C PRO A 79 -25.68 21.51 26.89
N ILE A 80 -24.38 21.80 26.97
CA ILE A 80 -23.36 21.02 27.65
C ILE A 80 -23.74 20.79 29.13
N VAL A 81 -23.98 19.54 29.50
CA VAL A 81 -23.94 19.12 30.92
C VAL A 81 -22.53 18.57 31.18
N LYS A 82 -21.73 19.35 31.90
CA LYS A 82 -20.46 18.90 32.50
C LYS A 82 -20.82 17.88 33.60
N ASP A 83 -20.01 16.81 33.67
CA ASP A 83 -19.97 15.79 34.71
C ASP A 83 -20.83 14.53 34.53
N LYS A 84 -20.40 13.69 33.55
CA LYS A 84 -20.38 12.24 33.77
C LYS A 84 -19.06 11.70 33.21
N LYS A 85 -18.27 11.01 34.07
CA LYS A 85 -17.06 10.30 33.63
C LYS A 85 -17.45 9.38 32.46
N PRO A 86 -16.74 9.44 31.34
CA PRO A 86 -17.05 8.57 30.20
C PRO A 86 -16.97 7.12 30.66
N VAL A 87 -18.02 6.35 30.44
CA VAL A 87 -17.95 4.90 30.53
C VAL A 87 -17.02 4.46 29.43
N VAL A 88 -15.83 4.00 29.80
CA VAL A 88 -14.87 3.45 28.85
C VAL A 88 -15.42 2.11 28.39
N TYR A 89 -16.20 2.15 27.33
CA TYR A 89 -16.58 0.93 26.63
C TYR A 89 -15.34 0.43 25.87
N HIS A 90 -14.77 -0.67 26.33
CA HIS A 90 -13.81 -1.44 25.55
C HIS A 90 -14.59 -2.39 24.66
N PRO A 91 -14.86 -2.04 23.38
CA PRO A 91 -15.41 -3.02 22.48
C PRO A 91 -14.43 -4.20 22.47
N LYS A 92 -14.93 -5.41 22.69
CA LYS A 92 -14.17 -6.61 22.33
C LYS A 92 -13.88 -6.45 20.84
N LEU A 93 -12.66 -6.03 20.51
CA LEU A 93 -12.21 -5.96 19.12
C LEU A 93 -12.57 -7.30 18.49
N PRO A 94 -13.26 -7.30 17.34
CA PRO A 94 -13.45 -8.55 16.63
C PRO A 94 -12.05 -9.17 16.50
N PRO A 95 -11.91 -10.47 16.77
CA PRO A 95 -10.60 -11.12 16.71
C PRO A 95 -10.00 -10.74 15.35
N VAL A 96 -8.83 -10.11 15.38
CA VAL A 96 -8.06 -9.87 14.16
C VAL A 96 -7.88 -11.24 13.57
N ARG A 97 -8.67 -11.57 12.53
CA ARG A 97 -8.49 -12.80 11.79
C ARG A 97 -7.09 -12.72 11.19
N ARG A 98 -6.11 -13.25 11.91
CA ARG A 98 -4.81 -13.55 11.34
C ARG A 98 -5.07 -14.69 10.39
N HIS A 99 -5.31 -14.36 9.13
CA HIS A 99 -5.31 -15.38 8.10
C HIS A 99 -3.91 -15.99 8.12
N THR A 100 -3.82 -17.22 8.57
CA THR A 100 -2.57 -17.99 8.58
C THR A 100 -2.18 -18.38 7.17
N ASP A 101 -3.15 -18.42 6.28
CA ASP A 101 -2.97 -18.89 4.91
C ASP A 101 -2.78 -17.70 3.96
N THR A 102 -1.61 -17.65 3.36
CA THR A 102 -1.27 -16.65 2.34
C THR A 102 -1.72 -17.14 0.98
N SER A 103 -2.44 -16.30 0.24
CA SER A 103 -2.82 -16.58 -1.14
C SER A 103 -1.68 -16.31 -2.11
N PHE A 104 -1.66 -17.06 -3.20
CA PHE A 104 -0.67 -16.94 -4.27
C PHE A 104 -1.35 -16.86 -5.63
N ILE A 105 -0.70 -16.19 -6.57
CA ILE A 105 -1.13 -16.17 -7.97
C ILE A 105 -0.51 -17.40 -8.67
N PRO A 106 -1.28 -18.14 -9.48
CA PRO A 106 -0.74 -19.23 -10.30
C PRO A 106 0.36 -18.75 -11.26
N ASP A 107 1.38 -19.59 -11.47
CA ASP A 107 2.53 -19.26 -12.30
C ASP A 107 2.15 -19.00 -13.76
N GLU A 108 1.14 -19.73 -14.26
CA GLU A 108 0.62 -19.60 -15.62
C GLU A 108 0.16 -18.16 -15.94
N ILE A 109 -0.39 -17.45 -14.93
CA ILE A 109 -0.85 -16.08 -15.09
C ILE A 109 0.34 -15.15 -15.28
N MET A 110 1.42 -15.34 -14.53
CA MET A 110 2.66 -14.60 -14.72
C MET A 110 3.22 -14.88 -16.12
N GLN A 111 3.35 -16.15 -16.51
CA GLN A 111 3.92 -16.57 -17.79
C GLN A 111 3.16 -15.97 -19.00
N GLN A 112 1.83 -15.86 -18.90
CA GLN A 112 1.02 -15.21 -19.94
C GLN A 112 1.38 -13.75 -20.18
N THR A 113 1.96 -13.07 -19.22
CA THR A 113 2.39 -11.67 -19.33
C THR A 113 3.85 -11.50 -19.76
N MET A 114 4.67 -12.54 -19.62
CA MET A 114 6.12 -12.51 -19.91
C MET A 114 6.40 -12.60 -21.43
N LYS A 115 5.65 -11.82 -22.20
CA LYS A 115 5.71 -11.76 -23.67
C LYS A 115 5.31 -10.37 -24.17
N CYS A 116 5.39 -10.16 -25.50
CA CYS A 116 5.03 -8.92 -26.18
C CYS A 116 5.78 -7.70 -25.61
N TYR A 117 7.05 -7.85 -25.32
CA TYR A 117 7.87 -6.77 -24.74
C TYR A 117 7.99 -5.57 -25.68
N GLU A 118 7.99 -5.79 -26.98
CA GLU A 118 8.04 -4.74 -28.01
C GLU A 118 6.84 -3.79 -27.97
N GLN A 119 5.76 -4.20 -27.32
CA GLN A 119 4.58 -3.36 -27.09
C GLN A 119 4.61 -2.69 -25.70
N ASN A 120 5.46 -3.16 -24.76
CA ASN A 120 5.50 -2.66 -23.40
C ASN A 120 6.16 -1.27 -23.32
N ASN A 121 5.43 -0.28 -22.85
CA ASN A 121 5.91 1.10 -22.80
C ASN A 121 7.17 1.29 -21.95
N LEU A 122 7.31 0.56 -20.83
CA LEU A 122 8.53 0.63 -20.02
C LEU A 122 9.69 -0.06 -20.74
N PHE A 123 9.44 -1.20 -21.40
CA PHE A 123 10.46 -1.88 -22.18
C PHE A 123 11.00 -0.99 -23.30
N LEU A 124 10.13 -0.33 -24.06
CA LEU A 124 10.53 0.61 -25.12
C LEU A 124 11.42 1.72 -24.58
N TYR A 125 11.06 2.27 -23.44
CA TYR A 125 11.90 3.28 -22.77
C TYR A 125 13.26 2.70 -22.37
N LEU A 126 13.29 1.52 -21.75
CA LEU A 126 14.54 0.87 -21.32
C LEU A 126 15.41 0.47 -22.52
N ALA A 127 14.82 -0.09 -23.57
CA ALA A 127 15.54 -0.49 -24.78
C ALA A 127 16.21 0.69 -25.47
N ASN A 128 15.54 1.85 -25.50
CA ASN A 128 16.12 3.07 -26.07
C ASN A 128 17.32 3.61 -25.27
N HIS A 129 17.39 3.36 -23.95
CA HIS A 129 18.44 3.90 -23.08
C HIS A 129 19.56 2.90 -22.75
N LEU A 130 19.23 1.60 -22.67
CA LEU A 130 20.13 0.54 -22.22
C LEU A 130 20.48 -0.47 -23.32
N GLY A 131 19.85 -0.34 -24.48
CA GLY A 131 19.89 -1.32 -25.55
C GLY A 131 18.87 -2.46 -25.37
N TYR A 132 18.42 -3.02 -26.49
CA TYR A 132 17.36 -4.03 -26.56
C TYR A 132 17.66 -5.28 -25.71
N GLU A 133 18.82 -5.88 -25.91
CA GLU A 133 19.21 -7.11 -25.21
C GLU A 133 19.33 -6.91 -23.69
N SER A 134 19.86 -5.76 -23.27
CA SER A 134 19.96 -5.43 -21.85
C SER A 134 18.59 -5.22 -21.22
N ALA A 135 17.71 -4.48 -21.90
CA ALA A 135 16.34 -4.27 -21.46
C ALA A 135 15.58 -5.61 -21.34
N LEU A 136 15.67 -6.46 -22.36
CA LEU A 136 15.01 -7.77 -22.36
C LEU A 136 15.51 -8.67 -21.21
N ARG A 137 16.82 -8.72 -21.00
CA ARG A 137 17.42 -9.46 -19.89
C ARG A 137 16.91 -8.96 -18.55
N LEU A 138 16.87 -7.64 -18.35
CA LEU A 138 16.40 -7.02 -17.10
C LEU A 138 14.91 -7.31 -16.84
N MET A 139 14.05 -7.18 -17.87
CA MET A 139 12.63 -7.49 -17.75
C MET A 139 12.41 -8.95 -17.33
N LYS A 140 13.13 -9.88 -17.95
CA LYS A 140 13.06 -11.31 -17.60
C LYS A 140 13.60 -11.59 -16.21
N THR A 141 14.77 -11.02 -15.85
CA THR A 141 15.41 -11.21 -14.55
C THR A 141 14.52 -10.74 -13.41
N TYR A 142 13.84 -9.62 -13.58
CA TYR A 142 12.99 -9.04 -12.53
C TYR A 142 11.51 -9.47 -12.62
N HIS A 143 11.18 -10.46 -13.44
CA HIS A 143 9.80 -10.90 -13.68
C HIS A 143 8.89 -9.72 -13.99
N VAL A 144 9.20 -8.98 -15.04
CA VAL A 144 8.39 -7.86 -15.51
C VAL A 144 7.71 -8.25 -16.80
N GLY A 145 6.39 -8.14 -16.85
CA GLY A 145 5.58 -8.54 -17.98
C GLY A 145 4.81 -7.38 -18.61
N THR A 146 4.04 -7.70 -19.66
CA THR A 146 3.14 -6.78 -20.35
C THR A 146 1.70 -7.06 -19.95
N ALA A 147 0.98 -6.05 -19.46
CA ALA A 147 -0.40 -6.15 -19.02
C ALA A 147 -1.36 -5.53 -20.04
N ARG A 148 -2.59 -6.07 -20.10
CA ARG A 148 -3.63 -5.63 -21.04
C ARG A 148 -4.60 -4.61 -20.45
N LYS A 149 -4.54 -4.32 -19.12
CA LYS A 149 -5.49 -3.43 -18.46
C LYS A 149 -5.53 -2.04 -19.10
N TRP A 150 -4.36 -1.50 -19.39
CA TRP A 150 -4.17 -0.29 -20.18
C TRP A 150 -3.27 -0.63 -21.35
N GLU A 151 -3.37 0.11 -22.43
CA GLU A 151 -2.58 -0.13 -23.61
C GLU A 151 -1.08 -0.14 -23.28
N ASN A 152 -0.42 -1.27 -23.55
CA ASN A 152 1.02 -1.45 -23.37
C ASN A 152 1.53 -1.23 -21.93
N ALA A 153 0.69 -1.49 -20.93
CA ALA A 153 1.05 -1.35 -19.53
C ALA A 153 2.05 -2.42 -19.08
N THR A 154 2.73 -2.10 -17.99
CA THR A 154 3.76 -2.96 -17.39
C THR A 154 3.20 -3.63 -16.13
N VAL A 155 3.45 -4.92 -15.93
CA VAL A 155 3.23 -5.60 -14.67
C VAL A 155 4.56 -5.97 -14.01
N PHE A 156 4.73 -5.55 -12.77
CA PHE A 156 5.86 -5.89 -11.90
C PHE A 156 5.44 -6.99 -10.95
N TRP A 157 5.91 -8.20 -11.19
CA TRP A 157 5.55 -9.36 -10.38
C TRP A 157 6.33 -9.38 -9.06
N GLN A 158 5.64 -9.64 -7.98
CA GLN A 158 6.21 -9.86 -6.65
C GLN A 158 6.32 -11.37 -6.42
N THR A 159 7.47 -11.92 -6.73
CA THR A 159 7.84 -13.31 -6.47
C THR A 159 8.72 -13.36 -5.24
N ASP A 160 8.36 -14.17 -4.25
CA ASP A 160 9.10 -14.30 -3.02
C ASP A 160 10.37 -15.17 -3.18
N ILE A 161 11.15 -15.27 -2.12
CA ILE A 161 12.40 -16.04 -2.11
C ILE A 161 12.21 -17.53 -2.39
N SER A 162 11.01 -18.06 -2.14
CA SER A 162 10.66 -19.45 -2.44
C SER A 162 10.09 -19.66 -3.85
N GLY A 163 10.05 -18.60 -4.65
CA GLY A 163 9.53 -18.62 -6.02
C GLY A 163 8.02 -18.48 -6.13
N LYS A 164 7.29 -18.31 -5.03
CA LYS A 164 5.84 -18.16 -5.06
C LYS A 164 5.44 -16.72 -5.38
N ILE A 165 4.45 -16.57 -6.27
CA ILE A 165 3.97 -15.28 -6.74
C ILE A 165 2.93 -14.74 -5.77
N ARG A 166 3.25 -13.63 -5.11
CA ARG A 166 2.38 -12.97 -4.14
C ARG A 166 1.32 -12.10 -4.81
N THR A 167 1.72 -11.34 -5.81
CA THR A 167 0.85 -10.50 -6.66
C THR A 167 1.67 -9.87 -7.78
N GLY A 168 1.04 -9.06 -8.63
CA GLY A 168 1.68 -8.20 -9.61
C GLY A 168 1.15 -6.77 -9.51
N LYS A 169 2.02 -5.78 -9.62
CA LYS A 169 1.65 -4.37 -9.67
C LYS A 169 1.60 -3.90 -11.11
N ILE A 170 0.43 -3.49 -11.57
CA ILE A 170 0.23 -2.99 -12.93
C ILE A 170 0.39 -1.48 -12.94
N MET A 171 1.21 -0.97 -13.84
CA MET A 171 1.46 0.47 -14.00
C MET A 171 1.61 0.84 -15.45
N GLN A 172 1.19 2.05 -15.80
CA GLN A 172 1.39 2.57 -17.15
C GLN A 172 2.46 3.66 -17.18
N TYR A 173 3.28 3.60 -18.21
CA TYR A 173 4.38 4.52 -18.47
C TYR A 173 4.27 5.16 -19.85
N ASN A 174 4.85 6.33 -19.97
CA ASN A 174 5.10 6.94 -21.27
C ASN A 174 6.39 6.34 -21.86
N ALA A 175 6.30 5.76 -23.05
CA ALA A 175 7.41 5.05 -23.69
C ALA A 175 8.61 5.96 -24.02
N LYS A 176 8.38 7.26 -24.25
CA LYS A 176 9.47 8.21 -24.58
C LYS A 176 10.17 8.75 -23.34
N THR A 177 9.42 9.07 -22.29
CA THR A 177 9.94 9.76 -21.10
C THR A 177 10.18 8.84 -19.91
N GLY A 178 9.67 7.61 -19.94
CA GLY A 178 9.70 6.68 -18.81
C GLY A 178 8.96 7.17 -17.57
N LYS A 179 8.15 8.24 -17.68
CA LYS A 179 7.33 8.76 -16.58
C LYS A 179 6.04 7.97 -16.46
N ARG A 180 5.56 7.78 -15.22
CA ARG A 180 4.25 7.17 -14.96
C ARG A 180 3.14 8.06 -15.50
N ILE A 181 2.11 7.45 -16.09
CA ILE A 181 0.87 8.15 -16.44
C ILE A 181 0.08 8.40 -15.16
N LYS A 182 -0.28 9.66 -14.92
CA LYS A 182 -1.01 10.12 -13.72
C LYS A 182 -2.32 10.84 -14.05
N GLU A 183 -2.48 11.30 -15.29
CA GLU A 183 -3.68 11.99 -15.79
C GLU A 183 -4.49 11.06 -16.68
N PRO A 184 -5.83 11.12 -16.64
CA PRO A 184 -6.66 11.89 -15.70
C PRO A 184 -6.69 11.30 -14.28
N TYR A 185 -6.13 10.12 -14.06
CA TYR A 185 -5.92 9.46 -12.78
C TYR A 185 -4.64 8.62 -12.82
N ALA A 186 -4.14 8.24 -11.65
CA ALA A 186 -2.95 7.39 -11.57
C ALA A 186 -3.23 5.98 -12.08
N HIS A 187 -2.59 5.59 -13.20
CA HIS A 187 -2.72 4.25 -13.77
C HIS A 187 -1.89 3.25 -12.95
N VAL A 188 -2.45 2.83 -11.82
CA VAL A 188 -1.86 1.84 -10.90
C VAL A 188 -2.94 0.88 -10.45
N SER A 189 -2.73 -0.42 -10.63
CA SER A 189 -3.61 -1.48 -10.17
C SER A 189 -2.82 -2.71 -9.71
N TRP A 190 -3.53 -3.74 -9.25
CA TRP A 190 -2.93 -4.97 -8.75
C TRP A 190 -3.57 -6.19 -9.42
N VAL A 191 -2.76 -7.19 -9.75
CA VAL A 191 -3.23 -8.39 -10.46
C VAL A 191 -4.31 -9.12 -9.67
N HIS A 192 -4.15 -9.33 -8.36
CA HIS A 192 -5.16 -10.01 -7.54
C HIS A 192 -6.51 -9.27 -7.53
N THR A 193 -6.50 -7.93 -7.63
CA THR A 193 -7.71 -7.11 -7.76
C THR A 193 -8.33 -7.24 -9.15
N GLU A 194 -7.50 -7.28 -10.20
CA GLU A 194 -7.99 -7.41 -11.57
C GLU A 194 -8.55 -8.80 -11.89
N LEU A 195 -8.06 -9.82 -11.21
CA LEU A 195 -8.53 -11.19 -11.35
C LEU A 195 -9.77 -11.47 -10.49
N ASP A 196 -10.16 -10.51 -9.64
CA ASP A 196 -11.29 -10.62 -8.72
C ASP A 196 -11.30 -11.95 -7.95
N ILE A 197 -10.12 -12.33 -7.42
CA ILE A 197 -9.95 -13.60 -6.71
C ILE A 197 -10.67 -13.51 -5.36
N PRO A 198 -11.71 -14.32 -5.12
CA PRO A 198 -12.42 -14.30 -3.85
C PRO A 198 -11.48 -14.61 -2.67
N GLU A 199 -11.68 -13.93 -1.55
CA GLU A 199 -10.93 -14.17 -0.30
C GLU A 199 -9.40 -14.19 -0.46
N PHE A 200 -8.86 -13.35 -1.33
CA PHE A 200 -7.41 -13.27 -1.55
C PHE A 200 -6.68 -12.64 -0.37
N HIS A 201 -5.95 -13.44 0.38
CA HIS A 201 -5.16 -13.01 1.54
C HIS A 201 -3.76 -12.57 1.11
N LEU A 202 -3.66 -11.31 0.72
CA LEU A 202 -2.42 -10.72 0.22
C LEU A 202 -1.38 -10.55 1.34
N GLN A 203 -0.24 -11.22 1.18
CA GLN A 203 1.00 -10.93 1.90
C GLN A 203 2.07 -10.52 0.90
N GLN A 204 2.32 -9.22 0.77
CA GLN A 204 3.30 -8.70 -0.18
C GLN A 204 4.74 -9.11 0.21
N CYS A 205 5.56 -9.35 -0.81
CA CYS A 205 7.01 -9.48 -0.71
C CYS A 205 7.71 -8.32 -1.45
N TYR A 206 9.03 -8.29 -1.42
CA TYR A 206 9.78 -7.28 -2.18
C TYR A 206 9.77 -7.59 -3.67
N PHE A 207 9.66 -6.57 -4.50
CA PHE A 207 9.92 -6.72 -5.92
C PHE A 207 11.40 -7.07 -6.13
N GLY A 208 11.66 -8.19 -6.79
CA GLY A 208 13.01 -8.73 -6.97
C GLY A 208 13.46 -9.70 -5.86
N GLU A 209 12.64 -9.99 -4.85
CA GLU A 209 13.01 -10.85 -3.71
C GLU A 209 13.48 -12.26 -4.14
N HIS A 210 12.91 -12.83 -5.19
CA HIS A 210 13.35 -14.11 -5.76
C HIS A 210 14.84 -14.13 -6.16
N LEU A 211 15.45 -12.98 -6.42
CA LEU A 211 16.88 -12.87 -6.75
C LEU A 211 17.79 -13.09 -5.53
N LEU A 212 17.23 -13.09 -4.31
CA LEU A 212 17.98 -13.40 -3.08
C LEU A 212 18.28 -14.89 -2.94
N TYR A 213 17.55 -15.75 -3.60
CA TYR A 213 17.77 -17.18 -3.49
C TYR A 213 19.21 -17.55 -3.87
N ASN A 214 19.93 -18.15 -2.93
CA ASN A 214 21.35 -18.52 -3.05
C ASN A 214 22.33 -17.39 -3.43
N SER A 215 21.96 -16.13 -3.27
CA SER A 215 22.84 -15.01 -3.56
C SER A 215 23.60 -14.52 -2.34
N ARG A 216 24.90 -14.26 -2.53
CA ARG A 216 25.79 -13.62 -1.54
C ARG A 216 26.15 -12.18 -1.93
N LYS A 217 25.55 -11.64 -2.99
CA LYS A 217 25.83 -10.26 -3.42
C LYS A 217 25.24 -9.25 -2.46
N PRO A 218 25.89 -8.08 -2.29
CA PRO A 218 25.31 -6.98 -1.56
C PRO A 218 23.92 -6.62 -2.06
N VAL A 219 23.03 -6.22 -1.15
CA VAL A 219 21.64 -5.88 -1.42
C VAL A 219 21.42 -4.40 -1.20
N ALA A 220 20.81 -3.71 -2.17
CA ALA A 220 20.34 -2.35 -2.00
C ALA A 220 18.81 -2.30 -2.13
N ILE A 221 18.19 -1.43 -1.35
CA ILE A 221 16.74 -1.20 -1.35
C ILE A 221 16.47 0.18 -1.94
N VAL A 222 15.57 0.24 -2.91
CA VAL A 222 15.20 1.46 -3.63
C VAL A 222 13.68 1.71 -3.56
N GLU A 223 13.25 2.92 -3.90
CA GLU A 223 11.84 3.33 -3.75
C GLU A 223 10.92 2.81 -4.85
N SER A 224 11.42 2.50 -6.03
CA SER A 224 10.58 2.10 -7.15
C SER A 224 11.11 0.89 -7.91
N GLU A 225 10.19 0.12 -8.49
CA GLU A 225 10.48 -1.03 -9.32
C GLU A 225 11.36 -0.64 -10.53
N LYS A 226 11.02 0.47 -11.19
CA LYS A 226 11.80 1.00 -12.31
C LYS A 226 13.23 1.36 -11.88
N THR A 227 13.40 1.97 -10.71
CA THR A 227 14.73 2.29 -10.17
C THR A 227 15.53 1.02 -9.91
N ALA A 228 14.92 -0.03 -9.35
CA ALA A 228 15.59 -1.31 -9.14
C ALA A 228 16.15 -1.89 -10.46
N ILE A 229 15.32 -1.89 -11.51
CA ILE A 229 15.70 -2.40 -12.84
C ILE A 229 16.85 -1.57 -13.43
N ILE A 230 16.72 -0.24 -13.46
CA ILE A 230 17.73 0.63 -14.09
C ILE A 230 19.05 0.58 -13.30
N ALA A 231 18.98 0.69 -11.98
CA ALA A 231 20.18 0.71 -11.15
C ALA A 231 20.94 -0.62 -11.22
N SER A 232 20.26 -1.77 -11.35
CA SER A 232 20.91 -3.07 -11.50
C SER A 232 21.70 -3.24 -12.79
N PHE A 233 21.45 -2.40 -13.81
CA PHE A 233 22.25 -2.35 -15.01
C PHE A 233 23.64 -1.76 -14.76
N TYR A 234 23.71 -0.73 -13.91
CA TYR A 234 24.95 0.00 -13.62
C TYR A 234 25.71 -0.54 -12.41
N ILE A 235 25.00 -1.18 -11.47
CA ILE A 235 25.56 -1.58 -10.20
C ILE A 235 25.51 -3.11 -10.07
N PRO A 236 26.65 -3.80 -9.87
CA PRO A 236 26.71 -5.27 -9.81
C PRO A 236 26.21 -5.83 -8.45
N MET A 237 25.11 -5.31 -7.94
CA MET A 237 24.46 -5.76 -6.72
C MET A 237 23.00 -6.13 -7.00
N GLN A 238 22.33 -6.76 -6.05
CA GLN A 238 20.90 -7.03 -6.17
C GLN A 238 20.07 -5.87 -5.62
N LEU A 239 19.06 -5.45 -6.39
CA LEU A 239 18.25 -4.28 -6.09
C LEU A 239 16.79 -4.69 -5.92
N PHE A 240 16.19 -4.22 -4.83
CA PHE A 240 14.82 -4.53 -4.45
C PHE A 240 14.04 -3.26 -4.18
N ARG A 241 12.73 -3.33 -4.40
CA ARG A 241 11.84 -2.29 -3.94
C ARG A 241 11.11 -2.74 -2.68
N LYS A 242 11.20 -1.94 -1.61
CA LYS A 242 10.37 -2.09 -0.41
C LYS A 242 8.95 -1.56 -0.67
N SER A 243 7.91 -2.34 -0.35
CA SER A 243 6.56 -1.81 -0.24
C SER A 243 6.52 -0.86 0.97
N ARG A 244 6.17 0.40 0.73
CA ARG A 244 6.05 1.51 1.71
C ARG A 244 6.37 1.15 3.16
N GLN A 245 7.65 1.25 3.57
CA GLN A 245 8.10 1.66 4.91
C GLN A 245 9.64 1.65 5.01
N THR A 246 10.19 2.78 5.44
CA THR A 246 11.51 3.05 6.03
C THR A 246 12.76 2.49 5.33
N LEU A 247 13.56 3.39 4.79
CA LEU A 247 14.94 3.20 4.37
C LEU A 247 15.78 2.71 5.57
N VAL A 248 16.40 1.55 5.43
CA VAL A 248 17.54 1.17 6.28
C VAL A 248 18.75 1.18 5.38
N PHE A 249 19.58 2.21 5.49
CA PHE A 249 20.92 2.19 4.95
C PHE A 249 21.81 1.46 5.94
N ASN A 250 22.31 0.29 5.60
CA ASN A 250 23.50 -0.22 6.25
C ASN A 250 24.71 0.43 5.56
N LYS A 251 25.40 1.29 6.31
CA LYS A 251 26.74 1.76 5.96
C LYS A 251 27.67 0.56 5.99
N PHE A 252 28.41 0.39 4.90
CA PHE A 252 29.66 -0.39 4.88
C PHE A 252 30.81 0.51 5.31
#